data_341e0136c4c5e6174727e4c73c7ff93f
#
_entry.id   341e0136c4c5e6174727e4c73c7ff93f
#
_cell.length_a   1.000
_cell.length_b   1.000
_cell.length_c   1.000
_cell.angle_alpha   90.00
_cell.angle_beta   90.00
_cell.angle_gamma   90.00
#
_symmetry.space_group_name_H-M   'P 1'
#
loop_
_entity.id
_entity.type
_entity.pdbx_description
1 polymer ?
#
loop_
_entity_poly.entity_id
_entity_poly.type
_entity_poly.pdbx_seq_one_letter_code
_entity_poly.pdbx_strand_id
1 'polypeptide(L)'
;LVDFLQKPTPEKQLNIELVSAPKDTNENVFKASKQTIGFSDVTPVITTRETDDKITWSLTGYNTVANKEATRNAAALFSVDYKAFLNEVNNLNKRMGDLRDINGEAGAWARIMSGTGSASGGFSDNYTHVQVGVDKKHELDGLDLFTGFTVTHTDSSASADVFSGKTKSVGAGLYASAMFDSGAYIDLIGKYVHHDNEYTATFAGLGTRDYSTHSWYAGAEAGYRYHVTEDAWIEPQAELVYGSVSGKQFAWKDQGMHLSMKDKDYNPLIGRTGVDVGKSFSGKDWKVTARAGLGYQFDLLANGETVLRDASGEKRIKGEKDSRMLMSVGLNAEIRDNVRFGLEFEKSAFGKYNVDNAVNANFRYSF
;
A
#
# COMPACT_ATOMS: atom_id res chain seq x y z
N LEU A 1 -15.71 -39.14 10.98
CA LEU A 1 -15.19 -37.93 10.37
C LEU A 1 -14.97 -38.13 8.90
N VAL A 2 -15.48 -37.25 8.05
CA VAL A 2 -15.23 -37.24 6.62
C VAL A 2 -14.26 -36.14 6.32
N ASP A 3 -13.05 -36.50 5.88
CA ASP A 3 -12.01 -35.54 5.49
C ASP A 3 -11.88 -35.55 3.97
N PHE A 4 -11.87 -34.39 3.39
CA PHE A 4 -11.59 -34.22 1.97
C PHE A 4 -10.08 -33.98 1.79
N LEU A 5 -9.42 -34.88 1.08
CA LEU A 5 -8.03 -34.68 0.67
C LEU A 5 -7.93 -33.63 -0.44
N GLN A 6 -9.00 -33.50 -1.21
CA GLN A 6 -9.19 -32.45 -2.20
C GLN A 6 -10.68 -32.18 -2.34
N LYS A 7 -11.04 -30.99 -2.77
CA LYS A 7 -12.44 -30.64 -2.98
C LYS A 7 -13.01 -31.39 -4.16
N PRO A 8 -14.16 -32.10 -4.00
CA PRO A 8 -14.83 -32.77 -5.12
C PRO A 8 -15.35 -31.72 -6.13
N THR A 9 -15.39 -32.07 -7.40
CA THR A 9 -15.97 -31.20 -8.43
C THR A 9 -17.49 -31.16 -8.33
N PRO A 10 -18.17 -30.03 -8.55
CA PRO A 10 -19.61 -29.88 -8.39
C PRO A 10 -20.46 -30.76 -9.31
N GLU A 11 -19.88 -31.25 -10.38
CA GLU A 11 -20.58 -31.96 -11.45
C GLU A 11 -20.89 -33.42 -11.17
N LYS A 12 -20.33 -34.01 -10.10
CA LYS A 12 -20.56 -35.41 -9.76
C LYS A 12 -21.55 -35.52 -8.60
N GLN A 13 -22.64 -36.16 -8.89
CA GLN A 13 -23.58 -36.57 -7.86
C GLN A 13 -22.92 -37.64 -6.97
N LEU A 14 -22.76 -37.33 -5.68
CA LEU A 14 -22.15 -38.22 -4.72
C LEU A 14 -23.21 -39.12 -4.09
N ASN A 15 -22.88 -40.38 -3.94
CA ASN A 15 -23.65 -41.32 -3.15
C ASN A 15 -22.67 -42.38 -2.63
N ILE A 16 -21.94 -42.02 -1.58
CA ILE A 16 -20.91 -42.87 -1.01
C ILE A 16 -21.40 -43.34 0.36
N GLU A 17 -21.65 -44.61 0.49
CA GLU A 17 -22.01 -45.22 1.77
C GLU A 17 -20.80 -45.18 2.71
N LEU A 18 -20.98 -44.57 3.90
CA LEU A 18 -19.93 -44.40 4.88
C LEU A 18 -20.01 -45.40 6.01
N VAL A 19 -21.20 -45.56 6.57
CA VAL A 19 -21.44 -46.41 7.73
C VAL A 19 -22.85 -47.00 7.67
N SER A 20 -22.99 -48.22 8.09
CA SER A 20 -24.27 -48.86 8.38
C SER A 20 -24.30 -49.36 9.82
N ALA A 21 -25.43 -49.22 10.51
CA ALA A 21 -25.64 -49.64 11.86
C ALA A 21 -27.05 -50.20 12.04
N PRO A 22 -27.36 -50.92 13.14
CA PRO A 22 -28.72 -51.36 13.45
C PRO A 22 -29.73 -50.21 13.41
N LYS A 23 -30.96 -50.52 13.01
CA LYS A 23 -32.03 -49.56 12.76
C LYS A 23 -32.33 -48.65 13.96
N ASP A 24 -32.17 -49.13 15.18
CA ASP A 24 -32.39 -48.40 16.41
C ASP A 24 -31.25 -47.43 16.78
N THR A 25 -30.23 -47.36 15.97
CA THR A 25 -29.13 -46.40 16.19
C THR A 25 -29.59 -44.99 15.95
N ASN A 26 -29.26 -44.10 16.87
CA ASN A 26 -29.64 -42.67 16.75
C ASN A 26 -28.98 -42.06 15.47
N GLU A 27 -29.81 -41.47 14.62
CA GLU A 27 -29.34 -40.88 13.35
C GLU A 27 -28.34 -39.73 13.55
N ASN A 28 -28.29 -39.11 14.72
CA ASN A 28 -27.38 -38.03 15.05
C ASN A 28 -26.02 -38.45 15.63
N VAL A 29 -25.74 -39.77 15.64
CA VAL A 29 -24.45 -40.30 16.12
C VAL A 29 -23.29 -39.86 15.24
N PHE A 30 -23.51 -39.73 13.94
CA PHE A 30 -22.52 -39.25 12.98
C PHE A 30 -22.88 -37.88 12.47
N LYS A 31 -21.95 -36.91 12.63
CA LYS A 31 -22.13 -35.55 12.20
C LYS A 31 -21.02 -35.15 11.25
N ALA A 32 -21.38 -34.32 10.28
CA ALA A 32 -20.41 -33.66 9.38
C ALA A 32 -19.72 -32.52 10.10
N SER A 33 -18.43 -32.35 9.86
CA SER A 33 -17.66 -31.21 10.34
C SER A 33 -17.12 -30.41 9.15
N LYS A 34 -17.07 -29.09 9.35
CA LYS A 34 -16.48 -28.17 8.38
C LYS A 34 -14.97 -28.36 8.30
N GLN A 35 -14.43 -28.32 7.10
CA GLN A 35 -12.99 -28.35 6.82
C GLN A 35 -12.63 -27.19 5.91
N THR A 36 -11.53 -26.48 6.19
CA THR A 36 -11.03 -25.43 5.31
C THR A 36 -10.05 -26.04 4.32
N ILE A 37 -10.32 -25.86 3.03
CA ILE A 37 -9.49 -26.32 1.92
C ILE A 37 -9.28 -25.15 0.97
N GLY A 38 -8.01 -24.70 0.81
CA GLY A 38 -7.69 -23.56 -0.02
C GLY A 38 -8.36 -22.28 0.48
N PHE A 39 -9.19 -21.67 -0.35
CA PHE A 39 -9.93 -20.44 -0.04
C PHE A 39 -11.38 -20.70 0.36
N SER A 40 -11.74 -21.95 0.63
CA SER A 40 -13.11 -22.37 0.86
C SER A 40 -13.26 -23.18 2.15
N ASP A 41 -14.41 -22.99 2.79
CA ASP A 41 -14.90 -23.89 3.83
C ASP A 41 -15.84 -24.90 3.20
N VAL A 42 -15.55 -26.17 3.39
CA VAL A 42 -16.30 -27.29 2.83
C VAL A 42 -16.93 -28.09 3.97
N THR A 43 -18.24 -28.27 3.88
CA THR A 43 -19.00 -29.09 4.84
C THR A 43 -19.63 -30.28 4.10
N PRO A 44 -19.31 -31.52 4.47
CA PRO A 44 -19.95 -32.68 3.87
C PRO A 44 -21.46 -32.67 4.17
N VAL A 45 -22.25 -33.14 3.22
CA VAL A 45 -23.68 -33.44 3.40
C VAL A 45 -23.83 -34.94 3.56
N ILE A 46 -24.29 -35.36 4.74
CA ILE A 46 -24.51 -36.78 5.07
C ILE A 46 -26.02 -36.99 5.15
N THR A 47 -26.49 -37.95 4.38
CA THR A 47 -27.89 -38.34 4.34
C THR A 47 -28.06 -39.73 4.94
N THR A 48 -29.09 -39.92 5.75
CA THR A 48 -29.44 -41.20 6.32
C THR A 48 -30.51 -41.88 5.50
N ARG A 49 -30.42 -43.21 5.39
CA ARG A 49 -31.44 -44.07 4.80
C ARG A 49 -31.69 -45.26 5.70
N GLU A 50 -32.96 -45.46 6.06
CA GLU A 50 -33.37 -46.64 6.82
C GLU A 50 -33.89 -47.74 5.91
N THR A 51 -33.57 -48.99 6.28
CA THR A 51 -34.12 -50.20 5.75
C THR A 51 -34.76 -51.01 6.90
N ASP A 52 -35.26 -52.19 6.65
CA ASP A 52 -35.97 -52.98 7.68
C ASP A 52 -35.09 -53.33 8.89
N ASP A 53 -33.79 -53.45 8.71
CA ASP A 53 -32.85 -53.93 9.71
C ASP A 53 -31.69 -52.97 10.02
N LYS A 54 -31.46 -51.95 9.19
CA LYS A 54 -30.30 -51.05 9.35
C LYS A 54 -30.59 -49.57 8.97
N ILE A 55 -29.79 -48.69 9.52
CA ILE A 55 -29.66 -47.29 9.09
C ILE A 55 -28.28 -47.09 8.46
N THR A 56 -28.24 -46.42 7.34
CA THR A 56 -27.02 -46.16 6.57
C THR A 56 -26.81 -44.65 6.40
N TRP A 57 -25.61 -44.21 6.67
CA TRP A 57 -25.14 -42.85 6.43
C TRP A 57 -24.34 -42.80 5.15
N SER A 58 -24.75 -41.94 4.24
CA SER A 58 -24.09 -41.76 2.94
C SER A 58 -23.67 -40.33 2.72
N LEU A 59 -22.48 -40.12 2.15
CA LEU A 59 -22.05 -38.83 1.65
C LEU A 59 -22.76 -38.54 0.34
N THR A 60 -23.65 -37.56 0.32
CA THR A 60 -24.49 -37.26 -0.85
C THR A 60 -24.15 -35.92 -1.49
N GLY A 61 -23.28 -35.13 -0.87
CA GLY A 61 -22.86 -33.87 -1.40
C GLY A 61 -21.97 -33.11 -0.43
N TYR A 62 -21.74 -31.86 -0.74
CA TYR A 62 -21.02 -30.95 0.12
C TYR A 62 -21.50 -29.52 -0.09
N ASN A 63 -21.41 -28.71 0.95
CA ASN A 63 -21.66 -27.27 0.90
C ASN A 63 -20.33 -26.54 0.91
N THR A 64 -20.19 -25.54 0.07
CA THR A 64 -18.99 -24.73 -0.04
C THR A 64 -19.30 -23.28 0.20
N VAL A 65 -18.54 -22.65 1.09
CA VAL A 65 -18.59 -21.22 1.38
C VAL A 65 -17.16 -20.69 1.32
N ALA A 66 -16.99 -19.51 0.74
CA ALA A 66 -15.69 -18.86 0.73
C ALA A 66 -15.20 -18.62 2.17
N ASN A 67 -13.95 -18.98 2.45
CA ASN A 67 -13.31 -18.69 3.73
C ASN A 67 -12.95 -17.20 3.75
N LYS A 68 -13.66 -16.44 4.56
CA LYS A 68 -13.49 -14.97 4.64
C LYS A 68 -12.10 -14.56 5.13
N GLU A 69 -11.53 -15.34 6.04
CA GLU A 69 -10.20 -15.04 6.58
C GLU A 69 -9.10 -15.26 5.53
N ALA A 70 -9.09 -16.40 4.87
CA ALA A 70 -8.13 -16.69 3.79
C ALA A 70 -8.24 -15.66 2.66
N THR A 71 -9.46 -15.27 2.29
CA THR A 71 -9.73 -14.28 1.26
C THR A 71 -9.21 -12.89 1.66
N ARG A 72 -9.48 -12.48 2.89
CA ARG A 72 -9.00 -11.21 3.43
C ARG A 72 -7.47 -11.14 3.49
N ASN A 73 -6.83 -12.20 3.94
CA ASN A 73 -5.38 -12.28 4.04
C ASN A 73 -4.72 -12.30 2.66
N ALA A 74 -5.31 -12.95 1.68
CA ALA A 74 -4.83 -12.92 0.30
C ALA A 74 -4.90 -11.50 -0.28
N ALA A 75 -6.00 -10.81 -0.07
CA ALA A 75 -6.15 -9.41 -0.49
C ALA A 75 -5.15 -8.48 0.23
N ALA A 76 -4.93 -8.70 1.53
CA ALA A 76 -3.97 -7.93 2.31
C ALA A 76 -2.53 -8.16 1.83
N LEU A 77 -2.13 -9.40 1.54
CA LEU A 77 -0.82 -9.71 0.99
C LEU A 77 -0.59 -8.99 -0.35
N PHE A 78 -1.57 -8.99 -1.22
CA PHE A 78 -1.46 -8.35 -2.52
C PHE A 78 -1.51 -6.81 -2.43
N SER A 79 -2.10 -6.26 -1.39
CA SER A 79 -2.09 -4.81 -1.16
C SER A 79 -0.76 -4.25 -0.67
N VAL A 80 0.19 -5.11 -0.28
CA VAL A 80 1.52 -4.70 0.20
C VAL A 80 2.25 -3.88 -0.86
N ASP A 81 2.18 -4.27 -2.12
CA ASP A 81 2.84 -3.56 -3.21
C ASP A 81 2.27 -2.15 -3.41
N TYR A 82 0.96 -2.00 -3.28
CA TYR A 82 0.33 -0.67 -3.33
C TYR A 82 0.75 0.21 -2.15
N LYS A 83 0.83 -0.35 -0.95
CA LYS A 83 1.31 0.39 0.22
C LYS A 83 2.77 0.78 0.08
N ALA A 84 3.61 -0.09 -0.46
CA ALA A 84 4.99 0.25 -0.81
C ALA A 84 5.05 1.38 -1.85
N PHE A 85 4.18 1.35 -2.84
CA PHE A 85 4.03 2.44 -3.81
C PHE A 85 3.67 3.77 -3.14
N LEU A 86 2.77 3.79 -2.17
CA LEU A 86 2.40 5.01 -1.44
C LEU A 86 3.61 5.65 -0.72
N ASN A 87 4.57 4.85 -0.28
CA ASN A 87 5.79 5.35 0.36
C ASN A 87 6.73 6.04 -0.62
N GLU A 88 6.64 5.69 -1.91
CA GLU A 88 7.44 6.31 -2.97
C GLU A 88 6.87 7.65 -3.45
N VAL A 89 5.56 7.86 -3.26
CA VAL A 89 4.85 9.05 -3.71
C VAL A 89 4.91 10.14 -2.65
N ASN A 90 5.69 11.17 -2.91
CA ASN A 90 5.94 12.25 -1.98
C ASN A 90 5.76 13.61 -2.63
N ASN A 91 5.16 14.53 -1.91
CA ASN A 91 5.03 15.91 -2.35
C ASN A 91 6.39 16.62 -2.37
N LEU A 92 6.44 17.78 -3.02
CA LEU A 92 7.66 18.56 -3.19
C LEU A 92 8.32 18.89 -1.85
N ASN A 93 7.54 19.33 -0.89
CA ASN A 93 8.04 19.81 0.39
C ASN A 93 8.70 18.67 1.22
N LYS A 94 8.12 17.49 1.18
CA LYS A 94 8.74 16.30 1.80
C LYS A 94 10.02 15.89 1.11
N ARG A 95 10.05 15.98 -0.20
CA ARG A 95 11.18 15.55 -1.02
C ARG A 95 12.34 16.52 -0.94
N MET A 96 12.11 17.79 -1.16
CA MET A 96 13.16 18.79 -1.39
C MET A 96 13.17 19.93 -0.36
N GLY A 97 12.10 20.05 0.43
CA GLY A 97 11.91 21.20 1.31
C GLY A 97 11.49 22.45 0.54
N ASP A 98 11.70 23.60 1.17
CA ASP A 98 11.36 24.88 0.55
C ASP A 98 12.45 25.30 -0.44
N LEU A 99 12.07 25.50 -1.70
CA LEU A 99 12.96 25.92 -2.78
C LEU A 99 12.93 27.42 -3.06
N ARG A 100 12.17 28.18 -2.29
CA ARG A 100 12.05 29.63 -2.51
C ARG A 100 13.32 30.34 -2.06
N ASP A 101 13.71 31.35 -2.84
CA ASP A 101 14.83 32.24 -2.53
C ASP A 101 16.19 31.52 -2.38
N ILE A 102 16.37 30.39 -3.08
CA ILE A 102 17.63 29.67 -3.12
C ILE A 102 18.62 30.36 -4.05
N ASN A 103 19.83 30.62 -3.56
CA ASN A 103 20.96 31.02 -4.38
C ASN A 103 21.70 29.81 -4.93
N GLY A 104 22.48 30.05 -6.00
CA GLY A 104 23.23 29.02 -6.70
C GLY A 104 22.52 28.52 -7.97
N GLU A 105 23.30 28.01 -8.91
CA GLU A 105 22.80 27.51 -10.20
C GLU A 105 22.48 26.01 -10.18
N ALA A 106 23.11 25.28 -9.25
CA ALA A 106 22.93 23.83 -9.09
C ALA A 106 22.73 23.51 -7.63
N GLY A 107 22.13 22.36 -7.37
CA GLY A 107 21.89 21.86 -6.03
C GLY A 107 21.96 20.35 -5.95
N ALA A 108 22.31 19.89 -4.77
CA ALA A 108 22.23 18.48 -4.39
C ALA A 108 21.43 18.39 -3.10
N TRP A 109 20.60 17.36 -2.99
CA TRP A 109 19.76 17.17 -1.84
C TRP A 109 19.62 15.70 -1.47
N ALA A 110 19.31 15.45 -0.24
CA ALA A 110 19.02 14.13 0.28
C ALA A 110 17.87 14.21 1.27
N ARG A 111 17.11 13.14 1.35
CA ARG A 111 16.08 12.97 2.38
C ARG A 111 16.10 11.56 2.92
N ILE A 112 15.69 11.43 4.15
CA ILE A 112 15.38 10.16 4.77
C ILE A 112 14.01 10.24 5.42
N MET A 113 13.20 9.21 5.20
CA MET A 113 11.89 9.09 5.83
C MET A 113 11.75 7.71 6.46
N SER A 114 11.32 7.67 7.71
CA SER A 114 11.03 6.43 8.40
C SER A 114 9.63 6.52 8.99
N GLY A 115 8.85 5.48 8.81
CA GLY A 115 7.48 5.48 9.27
C GLY A 115 6.92 4.09 9.55
N THR A 116 5.77 4.09 10.21
CA THR A 116 4.97 2.92 10.49
C THR A 116 3.53 3.17 10.06
N GLY A 117 2.88 2.11 9.59
CA GLY A 117 1.49 2.16 9.20
C GLY A 117 0.70 0.98 9.73
N SER A 118 -0.60 1.09 9.72
CA SER A 118 -1.50 0.04 10.16
C SER A 118 -2.83 0.06 9.40
N ALA A 119 -3.46 -1.11 9.34
CA ALA A 119 -4.78 -1.31 8.78
C ALA A 119 -5.54 -2.39 9.57
N SER A 120 -6.81 -2.58 9.29
CA SER A 120 -7.60 -3.64 9.91
C SER A 120 -7.03 -5.03 9.61
N GLY A 121 -7.34 -6.02 10.45
CA GLY A 121 -6.86 -7.40 10.30
C GLY A 121 -5.44 -7.65 10.81
N GLY A 122 -4.97 -6.84 11.75
CA GLY A 122 -3.64 -6.96 12.34
C GLY A 122 -2.52 -6.56 11.37
N PHE A 123 -2.85 -5.89 10.27
CA PHE A 123 -1.84 -5.41 9.32
C PHE A 123 -1.03 -4.26 9.92
N SER A 124 0.29 -4.40 9.84
CA SER A 124 1.23 -3.33 10.16
C SER A 124 2.41 -3.36 9.20
N ASP A 125 2.96 -2.19 8.92
CA ASP A 125 4.18 -2.04 8.14
C ASP A 125 5.13 -1.04 8.79
N ASN A 126 6.38 -1.12 8.39
CA ASN A 126 7.39 -0.11 8.66
C ASN A 126 8.28 0.05 7.43
N TYR A 127 8.81 1.23 7.26
CA TYR A 127 9.64 1.54 6.10
C TYR A 127 10.70 2.59 6.43
N THR A 128 11.82 2.50 5.72
CA THR A 128 12.85 3.53 5.67
C THR A 128 13.14 3.84 4.21
N HIS A 129 12.89 5.08 3.83
CA HIS A 129 13.03 5.57 2.46
C HIS A 129 14.14 6.60 2.41
N VAL A 130 15.14 6.39 1.54
CA VAL A 130 16.24 7.31 1.30
C VAL A 130 16.17 7.77 -0.15
N GLN A 131 16.27 9.06 -0.35
CA GLN A 131 16.22 9.67 -1.67
C GLN A 131 17.30 10.73 -1.79
N VAL A 132 17.98 10.75 -2.92
CA VAL A 132 18.96 11.77 -3.26
C VAL A 132 18.64 12.33 -4.63
N GLY A 133 19.03 13.57 -4.85
CA GLY A 133 18.81 14.22 -6.14
C GLY A 133 19.79 15.33 -6.39
N VAL A 134 19.90 15.66 -7.66
CA VAL A 134 20.69 16.79 -8.17
C VAL A 134 19.85 17.55 -9.18
N ASP A 135 19.99 18.86 -9.18
CA ASP A 135 19.23 19.72 -10.10
C ASP A 135 20.01 20.94 -10.53
N LYS A 136 19.49 21.57 -11.55
CA LYS A 136 19.92 22.86 -12.03
C LYS A 136 18.78 23.86 -11.92
N LYS A 137 19.08 25.04 -11.39
CA LYS A 137 18.18 26.16 -11.34
C LYS A 137 18.33 27.00 -12.61
N HIS A 138 17.19 27.28 -13.23
CA HIS A 138 17.09 28.17 -14.37
C HIS A 138 16.32 29.43 -13.92
N GLU A 139 16.99 30.55 -13.89
CA GLU A 139 16.35 31.83 -13.59
C GLU A 139 15.65 32.31 -14.86
N LEU A 140 14.32 32.31 -14.85
CA LEU A 140 13.48 32.79 -15.93
C LEU A 140 12.74 34.05 -15.50
N ASP A 141 12.08 34.70 -16.45
CA ASP A 141 11.29 35.88 -16.14
C ASP A 141 10.06 35.49 -15.30
N GLY A 142 10.05 35.99 -14.06
CA GLY A 142 8.97 35.76 -13.11
C GLY A 142 8.97 34.41 -12.38
N LEU A 143 9.97 33.54 -12.59
CA LEU A 143 10.06 32.26 -11.91
C LEU A 143 11.47 31.68 -11.89
N ASP A 144 11.75 30.83 -10.90
CA ASP A 144 12.87 29.91 -10.87
C ASP A 144 12.41 28.52 -11.23
N LEU A 145 13.03 27.90 -12.22
CA LEU A 145 12.74 26.53 -12.65
C LEU A 145 13.89 25.60 -12.24
N PHE A 146 13.57 24.59 -11.45
CA PHE A 146 14.50 23.51 -11.07
C PHE A 146 14.20 22.28 -11.92
N THR A 147 15.22 21.79 -12.62
CA THR A 147 15.12 20.52 -13.35
C THR A 147 16.16 19.55 -12.83
N GLY A 148 15.76 18.34 -12.54
CA GLY A 148 16.66 17.43 -11.87
C GLY A 148 16.36 15.96 -12.02
N PHE A 149 17.26 15.18 -11.44
CA PHE A 149 17.25 13.73 -11.42
C PHE A 149 17.32 13.24 -9.97
N THR A 150 16.61 12.17 -9.67
CA THR A 150 16.56 11.59 -8.34
C THR A 150 16.70 10.07 -8.38
N VAL A 151 17.32 9.51 -7.36
CA VAL A 151 17.37 8.06 -7.09
C VAL A 151 16.88 7.78 -5.68
N THR A 152 16.27 6.62 -5.50
CA THR A 152 15.69 6.22 -4.22
C THR A 152 16.05 4.79 -3.85
N HIS A 153 16.09 4.53 -2.54
CA HIS A 153 16.17 3.21 -1.96
C HIS A 153 15.20 3.13 -0.79
N THR A 154 14.40 2.07 -0.75
CA THR A 154 13.43 1.85 0.33
C THR A 154 13.56 0.44 0.87
N ASP A 155 13.69 0.32 2.18
CA ASP A 155 13.52 -0.93 2.91
C ASP A 155 12.20 -0.88 3.66
N SER A 156 11.35 -1.89 3.44
CA SER A 156 10.08 -2.01 4.14
C SER A 156 9.81 -3.44 4.59
N SER A 157 9.03 -3.56 5.63
CA SER A 157 8.51 -4.83 6.10
C SER A 157 7.03 -4.69 6.39
N ALA A 158 6.27 -5.76 6.19
CA ALA A 158 4.85 -5.79 6.47
C ALA A 158 4.47 -7.12 7.08
N SER A 159 3.49 -7.10 7.96
CA SER A 159 2.94 -8.31 8.58
C SER A 159 1.44 -8.17 8.83
N ALA A 160 0.77 -9.29 8.82
CA ALA A 160 -0.61 -9.45 9.29
C ALA A 160 -0.69 -10.76 10.07
N ASP A 161 -1.90 -11.20 10.45
CA ASP A 161 -2.06 -12.38 11.32
C ASP A 161 -1.42 -13.65 10.74
N VAL A 162 -1.45 -13.81 9.41
CA VAL A 162 -1.04 -15.05 8.73
C VAL A 162 0.02 -14.84 7.64
N PHE A 163 0.62 -13.69 7.56
CA PHE A 163 1.77 -13.45 6.68
C PHE A 163 2.72 -12.40 7.22
N SER A 164 3.96 -12.47 6.80
CA SER A 164 4.98 -11.45 7.07
C SER A 164 6.05 -11.47 5.98
N GLY A 165 6.73 -10.36 5.80
CA GLY A 165 7.82 -10.30 4.84
C GLY A 165 8.42 -8.92 4.69
N LYS A 166 9.26 -8.80 3.66
CA LYS A 166 10.09 -7.62 3.38
C LYS A 166 10.02 -7.25 1.91
N THR A 167 10.15 -5.96 1.64
CA THR A 167 10.30 -5.41 0.31
C THR A 167 11.49 -4.46 0.28
N LYS A 168 12.38 -4.64 -0.70
CA LYS A 168 13.46 -3.71 -1.01
C LYS A 168 13.18 -3.08 -2.36
N SER A 169 13.26 -1.75 -2.41
CA SER A 169 12.91 -0.99 -3.61
C SER A 169 14.03 -0.06 -4.02
N VAL A 170 14.27 0.03 -5.33
CA VAL A 170 15.24 0.94 -5.93
C VAL A 170 14.53 1.69 -7.06
N GLY A 171 14.65 3.01 -7.06
CA GLY A 171 13.96 3.83 -8.04
C GLY A 171 14.82 4.94 -8.61
N ALA A 172 14.37 5.46 -9.75
CA ALA A 172 14.96 6.61 -10.42
C ALA A 172 13.86 7.48 -11.03
N GLY A 173 14.06 8.78 -11.04
CA GLY A 173 13.07 9.71 -11.54
C GLY A 173 13.65 11.02 -12.05
N LEU A 174 12.80 11.75 -12.75
CA LEU A 174 13.05 13.10 -13.23
C LEU A 174 12.00 14.05 -12.64
N TYR A 175 12.39 15.28 -12.37
CA TYR A 175 11.46 16.28 -11.86
C TYR A 175 11.74 17.66 -12.43
N ALA A 176 10.69 18.49 -12.41
CA ALA A 176 10.75 19.89 -12.73
C ALA A 176 9.88 20.66 -11.72
N SER A 177 10.45 21.67 -11.08
CA SER A 177 9.77 22.44 -10.04
C SER A 177 9.90 23.94 -10.34
N ALA A 178 8.78 24.60 -10.56
CA ALA A 178 8.72 26.04 -10.84
C ALA A 178 8.28 26.80 -9.60
N MET A 179 9.11 27.76 -9.16
CA MET A 179 8.81 28.69 -8.06
C MET A 179 8.58 30.06 -8.66
N PHE A 180 7.31 30.52 -8.66
CA PHE A 180 6.93 31.82 -9.21
C PHE A 180 7.14 32.94 -8.18
N ASP A 181 7.51 34.12 -8.66
CA ASP A 181 7.68 35.30 -7.82
C ASP A 181 6.39 35.69 -7.07
N SER A 182 5.25 35.32 -7.61
CA SER A 182 3.93 35.56 -6.98
C SER A 182 3.69 34.76 -5.69
N GLY A 183 4.49 33.72 -5.42
CA GLY A 183 4.28 32.75 -4.34
C GLY A 183 3.65 31.44 -4.79
N ALA A 184 3.20 31.34 -6.03
CA ALA A 184 2.73 30.09 -6.62
C ALA A 184 3.91 29.14 -6.89
N TYR A 185 3.62 27.85 -6.91
CA TYR A 185 4.58 26.86 -7.40
C TYR A 185 3.85 25.74 -8.15
N ILE A 186 4.58 25.09 -9.03
CA ILE A 186 4.18 23.87 -9.73
C ILE A 186 5.33 22.88 -9.66
N ASP A 187 5.04 21.63 -9.30
CA ASP A 187 6.00 20.55 -9.27
C ASP A 187 5.52 19.38 -10.13
N LEU A 188 6.39 18.88 -10.98
CA LEU A 188 6.15 17.71 -11.82
C LEU A 188 7.23 16.67 -11.53
N ILE A 189 6.83 15.41 -11.39
CA ILE A 189 7.74 14.30 -11.18
C ILE A 189 7.27 13.06 -11.94
N GLY A 190 8.22 12.33 -12.53
CA GLY A 190 8.03 10.99 -13.04
C GLY A 190 9.07 10.06 -12.44
N LYS A 191 8.67 8.89 -11.99
CA LYS A 191 9.55 7.95 -11.28
C LYS A 191 9.21 6.51 -11.63
N TYR A 192 10.24 5.69 -11.78
CA TYR A 192 10.16 4.25 -11.94
C TYR A 192 10.84 3.56 -10.76
N VAL A 193 10.22 2.49 -10.22
CA VAL A 193 10.72 1.76 -9.05
C VAL A 193 10.65 0.27 -9.30
N HIS A 194 11.74 -0.43 -8.99
CA HIS A 194 11.81 -1.89 -8.95
C HIS A 194 11.73 -2.37 -7.50
N HIS A 195 10.89 -3.36 -7.25
CA HIS A 195 10.67 -3.94 -5.93
C HIS A 195 11.08 -5.41 -5.90
N ASP A 196 11.90 -5.79 -4.92
CA ASP A 196 12.20 -7.18 -4.58
C ASP A 196 11.47 -7.54 -3.29
N ASN A 197 10.61 -8.57 -3.37
CA ASN A 197 9.71 -8.96 -2.31
C ASN A 197 10.02 -10.37 -1.83
N GLU A 198 10.00 -10.58 -0.52
CA GLU A 198 10.05 -11.89 0.12
C GLU A 198 8.96 -11.95 1.19
N TYR A 199 7.95 -12.80 1.00
CA TYR A 199 6.83 -12.96 1.93
C TYR A 199 6.58 -14.43 2.23
N THR A 200 6.26 -14.69 3.50
CA THR A 200 5.84 -16.01 3.98
C THR A 200 4.41 -15.92 4.49
N ALA A 201 3.54 -16.78 3.99
CA ALA A 201 2.14 -16.84 4.37
C ALA A 201 1.75 -18.25 4.77
N THR A 202 0.90 -18.38 5.80
CA THR A 202 0.43 -19.66 6.31
C THR A 202 -0.96 -20.02 5.80
N PHE A 203 -1.72 -19.06 5.27
CA PHE A 203 -3.05 -19.36 4.72
C PHE A 203 -2.94 -20.19 3.44
N ALA A 204 -3.85 -21.15 3.31
CA ALA A 204 -3.95 -22.03 2.14
C ALA A 204 -2.63 -22.71 1.74
N GLY A 205 -1.69 -22.87 2.68
CA GLY A 205 -0.39 -23.52 2.44
C GLY A 205 0.53 -22.79 1.46
N LEU A 206 0.40 -21.46 1.32
CA LEU A 206 1.16 -20.67 0.33
C LEU A 206 2.68 -20.75 0.55
N GLY A 207 3.16 -20.66 1.80
CA GLY A 207 4.58 -20.71 2.12
C GLY A 207 5.33 -19.42 1.76
N THR A 208 6.64 -19.56 1.55
CA THR A 208 7.52 -18.42 1.21
C THR A 208 7.55 -18.19 -0.30
N ARG A 209 7.44 -16.92 -0.69
CA ARG A 209 7.52 -16.47 -2.08
C ARG A 209 8.49 -15.32 -2.22
N ASP A 210 9.45 -15.50 -3.14
CA ASP A 210 10.35 -14.45 -3.61
C ASP A 210 9.89 -14.02 -4.99
N TYR A 211 9.60 -12.73 -5.16
CA TYR A 211 9.11 -12.22 -6.43
C TYR A 211 9.49 -10.76 -6.61
N SER A 212 9.55 -10.32 -7.86
CA SER A 212 9.81 -8.94 -8.21
C SER A 212 8.56 -8.29 -8.78
N THR A 213 8.35 -7.05 -8.40
CA THR A 213 7.32 -6.17 -8.96
C THR A 213 7.98 -4.85 -9.37
N HIS A 214 7.27 -4.06 -10.14
CA HIS A 214 7.70 -2.71 -10.50
C HIS A 214 6.54 -1.76 -10.47
N SER A 215 6.84 -0.50 -10.27
CA SER A 215 5.86 0.57 -10.31
C SER A 215 6.43 1.80 -11.02
N TRP A 216 5.55 2.60 -11.55
CA TRP A 216 5.89 3.93 -12.04
C TRP A 216 4.77 4.90 -11.68
N TYR A 217 5.11 6.16 -11.57
CA TYR A 217 4.11 7.20 -11.43
C TYR A 217 4.54 8.51 -12.08
N ALA A 218 3.53 9.30 -12.42
CA ALA A 218 3.68 10.70 -12.78
C ALA A 218 2.80 11.52 -11.83
N GLY A 219 3.37 12.57 -11.27
CA GLY A 219 2.69 13.43 -10.30
C GLY A 219 2.81 14.89 -10.67
N ALA A 220 1.79 15.65 -10.33
CA ALA A 220 1.74 17.10 -10.47
C ALA A 220 1.19 17.70 -9.18
N GLU A 221 1.87 18.71 -8.66
CA GLU A 221 1.47 19.45 -7.47
C GLU A 221 1.47 20.95 -7.79
N ALA A 222 0.51 21.66 -7.26
CA ALA A 222 0.45 23.11 -7.32
C ALA A 222 0.07 23.68 -5.96
N GLY A 223 0.61 24.83 -5.65
CA GLY A 223 0.30 25.54 -4.42
C GLY A 223 0.54 27.02 -4.55
N TYR A 224 0.06 27.73 -3.57
CA TYR A 224 0.23 29.18 -3.49
C TYR A 224 0.52 29.59 -2.06
N ARG A 225 1.66 30.25 -1.86
CA ARG A 225 2.04 30.77 -0.55
C ARG A 225 1.58 32.22 -0.43
N TYR A 226 0.58 32.44 0.43
CA TYR A 226 0.06 33.75 0.78
C TYR A 226 0.68 34.22 2.10
N HIS A 227 1.40 35.35 2.08
CA HIS A 227 1.96 35.94 3.27
C HIS A 227 0.90 36.77 4.00
N VAL A 228 0.52 36.31 5.20
CA VAL A 228 -0.39 37.02 6.09
C VAL A 228 0.34 38.22 6.74
N THR A 229 1.60 37.97 7.10
CA THR A 229 2.57 38.98 7.54
C THR A 229 3.91 38.70 6.87
N GLU A 230 4.94 39.49 7.13
CA GLU A 230 6.29 39.17 6.60
C GLU A 230 6.82 37.82 7.09
N ASP A 231 6.42 37.39 8.29
CA ASP A 231 6.92 36.21 8.96
C ASP A 231 5.95 35.02 8.91
N ALA A 232 4.70 35.24 8.56
CA ALA A 232 3.66 34.21 8.62
C ALA A 232 2.97 34.05 7.27
N TRP A 233 2.69 32.81 6.92
CA TRP A 233 2.08 32.48 5.64
C TRP A 233 1.08 31.32 5.76
N ILE A 234 0.20 31.26 4.79
CA ILE A 234 -0.74 30.16 4.54
C ILE A 234 -0.51 29.67 3.11
N GLU A 235 -0.43 28.37 2.93
CA GLU A 235 -0.15 27.76 1.63
C GLU A 235 -1.15 26.65 1.33
N PRO A 236 -2.22 26.92 0.58
CA PRO A 236 -3.06 25.87 0.01
C PRO A 236 -2.31 25.11 -1.07
N GLN A 237 -2.57 23.79 -1.17
CA GLN A 237 -1.90 22.87 -2.06
C GLN A 237 -2.89 21.88 -2.64
N ALA A 238 -2.63 21.44 -3.86
CA ALA A 238 -3.32 20.34 -4.51
C ALA A 238 -2.33 19.49 -5.29
N GLU A 239 -2.51 18.18 -5.26
CA GLU A 239 -1.65 17.21 -5.94
C GLU A 239 -2.49 16.13 -6.60
N LEU A 240 -2.03 15.67 -7.75
CA LEU A 240 -2.59 14.56 -8.47
C LEU A 240 -1.47 13.62 -8.89
N VAL A 241 -1.62 12.32 -8.57
CA VAL A 241 -0.64 11.29 -8.89
C VAL A 241 -1.34 10.15 -9.62
N TYR A 242 -0.84 9.82 -10.80
CA TYR A 242 -1.26 8.65 -11.57
C TYR A 242 -0.10 7.68 -11.69
N GLY A 243 -0.37 6.39 -11.47
CA GLY A 243 0.66 5.38 -11.55
C GLY A 243 0.17 4.01 -11.95
N SER A 244 1.10 3.08 -11.93
CA SER A 244 0.85 1.67 -12.16
C SER A 244 1.77 0.85 -11.27
N VAL A 245 1.20 -0.15 -10.62
CA VAL A 245 1.93 -1.16 -9.85
C VAL A 245 1.70 -2.49 -10.55
N SER A 246 2.79 -3.16 -10.95
CA SER A 246 2.67 -4.43 -11.69
C SER A 246 2.02 -5.51 -10.84
N GLY A 247 1.23 -6.33 -11.49
CA GLY A 247 0.64 -7.52 -10.88
C GLY A 247 1.64 -8.65 -10.68
N LYS A 248 1.17 -9.67 -9.98
CA LYS A 248 1.92 -10.91 -9.72
C LYS A 248 0.98 -12.11 -9.74
N GLN A 249 1.56 -13.31 -9.86
CA GLN A 249 0.80 -14.54 -9.85
C GLN A 249 1.55 -15.60 -9.06
N PHE A 250 0.85 -16.31 -8.19
CA PHE A 250 1.32 -17.50 -7.51
C PHE A 250 0.44 -18.68 -7.87
N ALA A 251 1.06 -19.83 -8.11
CA ALA A 251 0.38 -21.10 -8.32
C ALA A 251 1.09 -22.17 -7.49
N TRP A 252 0.32 -22.96 -6.74
CA TRP A 252 0.87 -24.01 -5.87
C TRP A 252 -0.14 -25.13 -5.65
N LYS A 253 0.29 -26.16 -4.96
CA LYS A 253 -0.58 -27.25 -4.51
C LYS A 253 -0.61 -27.28 -2.98
N ASP A 254 -1.81 -27.44 -2.44
CA ASP A 254 -2.01 -27.69 -1.02
C ASP A 254 -2.98 -28.86 -0.86
N GLN A 255 -2.60 -29.89 -0.11
CA GLN A 255 -3.39 -31.11 0.08
C GLN A 255 -3.90 -31.73 -1.24
N GLY A 256 -3.04 -31.75 -2.26
CA GLY A 256 -3.37 -32.29 -3.59
C GLY A 256 -4.24 -31.40 -4.48
N MET A 257 -4.67 -30.25 -3.98
CA MET A 257 -5.48 -29.27 -4.72
C MET A 257 -4.59 -28.20 -5.35
N HIS A 258 -4.89 -27.84 -6.60
CA HIS A 258 -4.25 -26.72 -7.29
C HIS A 258 -4.89 -25.40 -6.86
N LEU A 259 -4.05 -24.48 -6.43
CA LEU A 259 -4.43 -23.14 -6.00
C LEU A 259 -3.68 -22.09 -6.82
N SER A 260 -4.31 -20.98 -7.08
CA SER A 260 -3.64 -19.82 -7.67
C SER A 260 -4.17 -18.50 -7.11
N MET A 261 -3.29 -17.53 -7.06
CA MET A 261 -3.59 -16.13 -6.76
C MET A 261 -2.98 -15.29 -7.86
N LYS A 262 -3.80 -14.47 -8.51
CA LYS A 262 -3.36 -13.54 -9.54
C LYS A 262 -3.81 -12.15 -9.19
N ASP A 263 -2.85 -11.24 -9.10
CA ASP A 263 -3.08 -9.83 -8.97
C ASP A 263 -2.84 -9.18 -10.32
N LYS A 264 -3.84 -8.44 -10.81
CA LYS A 264 -3.69 -7.65 -12.03
C LYS A 264 -2.95 -6.37 -11.73
N ASP A 265 -2.42 -5.72 -12.74
CA ASP A 265 -1.82 -4.41 -12.59
C ASP A 265 -2.79 -3.45 -11.92
N TYR A 266 -2.29 -2.75 -10.92
CA TYR A 266 -3.04 -1.74 -10.18
C TYR A 266 -2.68 -0.37 -10.72
N ASN A 267 -3.70 0.40 -11.13
CA ASN A 267 -3.51 1.73 -11.72
C ASN A 267 -4.19 2.79 -10.85
N PRO A 268 -3.53 3.27 -9.79
CA PRO A 268 -4.10 4.26 -8.90
C PRO A 268 -4.10 5.67 -9.54
N LEU A 269 -5.13 6.43 -9.22
CA LEU A 269 -5.16 7.88 -9.38
C LEU A 269 -5.46 8.47 -8.00
N ILE A 270 -4.49 9.18 -7.45
CA ILE A 270 -4.52 9.69 -6.08
C ILE A 270 -4.59 11.21 -6.13
N GLY A 271 -5.56 11.79 -5.42
CA GLY A 271 -5.67 13.22 -5.18
C GLY A 271 -5.27 13.57 -3.76
N ARG A 272 -4.65 14.72 -3.59
CA ARG A 272 -4.30 15.28 -2.29
C ARG A 272 -4.59 16.78 -2.30
N THR A 273 -5.31 17.24 -1.28
CA THR A 273 -5.53 18.66 -1.03
C THR A 273 -5.13 18.99 0.40
N GLY A 274 -4.64 20.17 0.63
CA GLY A 274 -4.22 20.53 1.98
C GLY A 274 -3.89 22.00 2.11
N VAL A 275 -3.64 22.40 3.35
CA VAL A 275 -3.19 23.73 3.74
C VAL A 275 -2.06 23.59 4.73
N ASP A 276 -0.95 24.25 4.45
CA ASP A 276 0.14 24.44 5.37
C ASP A 276 0.11 25.88 5.91
N VAL A 277 0.48 26.04 7.16
CA VAL A 277 0.73 27.34 7.78
C VAL A 277 2.15 27.36 8.32
N GLY A 278 2.79 28.51 8.27
CA GLY A 278 4.15 28.65 8.74
C GLY A 278 4.39 30.00 9.38
N LYS A 279 5.30 30.01 10.34
CA LYS A 279 5.84 31.22 10.95
C LYS A 279 7.35 31.15 11.02
N SER A 280 8.00 32.19 10.53
CA SER A 280 9.45 32.29 10.44
C SER A 280 10.03 33.16 11.53
N PHE A 281 11.20 32.76 11.99
CA PHE A 281 12.05 33.47 12.92
C PHE A 281 13.42 33.61 12.26
N SER A 282 13.96 34.80 12.18
CA SER A 282 15.23 35.03 11.49
C SER A 282 16.22 35.81 12.34
N GLY A 283 17.48 35.53 12.12
CA GLY A 283 18.62 36.23 12.64
C GLY A 283 19.60 36.57 11.53
N LYS A 284 20.85 36.88 11.89
CA LYS A 284 21.90 37.06 10.91
C LYS A 284 22.29 35.71 10.32
N ASP A 285 22.19 35.57 9.01
CA ASP A 285 22.55 34.34 8.25
C ASP A 285 21.72 33.10 8.55
N TRP A 286 20.59 33.21 9.22
CA TRP A 286 19.71 32.06 9.45
C TRP A 286 18.23 32.48 9.49
N LYS A 287 17.39 31.50 9.10
CA LYS A 287 15.94 31.60 9.22
C LYS A 287 15.39 30.23 9.55
N VAL A 288 14.54 30.14 10.56
CA VAL A 288 13.84 28.94 10.96
C VAL A 288 12.35 29.16 10.83
N THR A 289 11.66 28.26 10.16
CA THR A 289 10.21 28.30 9.97
C THR A 289 9.57 27.13 10.70
N ALA A 290 8.68 27.40 11.65
CA ALA A 290 7.80 26.42 12.23
C ALA A 290 6.58 26.25 11.31
N ARG A 291 6.23 25.01 11.00
CA ARG A 291 5.22 24.67 10.01
C ARG A 291 4.25 23.63 10.57
N ALA A 292 2.96 23.78 10.22
CA ALA A 292 1.92 22.79 10.47
C ALA A 292 1.07 22.62 9.22
N GLY A 293 0.61 21.42 8.96
CA GLY A 293 -0.20 21.10 7.79
C GLY A 293 -1.37 20.19 8.12
N LEU A 294 -2.45 20.40 7.40
CA LEU A 294 -3.63 19.58 7.42
C LEU A 294 -4.04 19.29 5.97
N GLY A 295 -4.24 18.03 5.64
CA GLY A 295 -4.57 17.63 4.30
C GLY A 295 -5.54 16.46 4.24
N TYR A 296 -6.02 16.21 3.06
CA TYR A 296 -6.88 15.09 2.74
C TYR A 296 -6.36 14.39 1.49
N GLN A 297 -6.12 13.08 1.60
CA GLN A 297 -5.69 12.23 0.49
C GLN A 297 -6.80 11.25 0.16
N PHE A 298 -7.10 11.10 -1.11
CA PHE A 298 -8.20 10.26 -1.57
C PHE A 298 -7.86 9.55 -2.87
N ASP A 299 -8.37 8.32 -3.01
CA ASP A 299 -8.26 7.56 -4.24
C ASP A 299 -9.40 7.98 -5.19
N LEU A 300 -9.04 8.55 -6.33
CA LEU A 300 -9.98 8.83 -7.43
C LEU A 300 -10.24 7.56 -8.25
N LEU A 301 -9.19 6.78 -8.49
CA LEU A 301 -9.25 5.46 -9.11
C LEU A 301 -8.52 4.46 -8.23
N ALA A 302 -9.12 3.30 -8.04
CA ALA A 302 -8.55 2.16 -7.34
C ALA A 302 -8.70 0.92 -8.24
N ASN A 303 -8.21 1.01 -9.46
CA ASN A 303 -8.30 -0.03 -10.47
C ASN A 303 -7.29 -1.14 -10.19
N GLY A 304 -7.74 -2.20 -9.60
CA GLY A 304 -7.00 -3.41 -9.35
C GLY A 304 -7.96 -4.55 -9.10
N GLU A 305 -7.51 -5.78 -9.30
CA GLU A 305 -8.32 -6.97 -9.08
C GLU A 305 -7.42 -8.13 -8.69
N THR A 306 -7.79 -8.83 -7.63
CA THR A 306 -7.16 -10.07 -7.19
C THR A 306 -8.09 -11.24 -7.52
N VAL A 307 -7.57 -12.23 -8.23
CA VAL A 307 -8.31 -13.44 -8.59
C VAL A 307 -7.75 -14.60 -7.79
N LEU A 308 -8.59 -15.20 -6.94
CA LEU A 308 -8.28 -16.39 -6.16
C LEU A 308 -8.95 -17.59 -6.84
N ARG A 309 -8.20 -18.65 -7.09
CA ARG A 309 -8.71 -19.85 -7.73
C ARG A 309 -8.37 -21.08 -6.88
N ASP A 310 -9.39 -21.89 -6.64
CA ASP A 310 -9.27 -23.24 -6.09
C ASP A 310 -10.12 -24.22 -6.90
N ALA A 311 -10.26 -25.47 -6.45
CA ALA A 311 -11.06 -26.46 -7.15
C ALA A 311 -12.56 -26.12 -7.22
N SER A 312 -13.04 -25.14 -6.44
CA SER A 312 -14.45 -24.69 -6.46
C SER A 312 -14.74 -23.60 -7.46
N GLY A 313 -13.71 -23.03 -8.09
CA GLY A 313 -13.84 -21.94 -9.04
C GLY A 313 -13.04 -20.71 -8.66
N GLU A 314 -13.45 -19.56 -9.14
CA GLU A 314 -12.77 -18.29 -8.97
C GLU A 314 -13.52 -17.39 -8.01
N LYS A 315 -12.77 -16.63 -7.23
CA LYS A 315 -13.26 -15.46 -6.50
C LYS A 315 -12.46 -14.24 -6.92
N ARG A 316 -13.16 -13.18 -7.27
CA ARG A 316 -12.58 -11.90 -7.68
C ARG A 316 -12.77 -10.87 -6.60
N ILE A 317 -11.69 -10.21 -6.20
CA ILE A 317 -11.68 -9.13 -5.22
C ILE A 317 -11.22 -7.88 -5.94
N LYS A 318 -12.10 -6.90 -6.03
CA LYS A 318 -11.79 -5.60 -6.64
C LYS A 318 -11.09 -4.69 -5.63
N GLY A 319 -10.20 -3.85 -6.12
CA GLY A 319 -9.60 -2.78 -5.34
C GLY A 319 -10.66 -1.83 -4.81
N GLU A 320 -10.47 -1.37 -3.58
CA GLU A 320 -11.36 -0.43 -2.91
C GLU A 320 -10.67 0.93 -2.79
N LYS A 321 -11.44 2.00 -3.00
CA LYS A 321 -10.98 3.35 -2.75
C LYS A 321 -10.83 3.60 -1.25
N ASP A 322 -9.73 4.25 -0.90
CA ASP A 322 -9.45 4.68 0.46
C ASP A 322 -9.23 6.19 0.50
N SER A 323 -9.47 6.77 1.64
CA SER A 323 -9.19 8.19 1.89
C SER A 323 -8.75 8.37 3.32
N ARG A 324 -7.91 9.38 3.56
CA ARG A 324 -7.38 9.67 4.89
C ARG A 324 -7.11 11.14 5.08
N MET A 325 -7.15 11.56 6.33
CA MET A 325 -6.70 12.89 6.72
C MET A 325 -5.21 12.83 7.05
N LEU A 326 -4.46 13.80 6.57
CA LEU A 326 -3.02 13.95 6.81
C LEU A 326 -2.79 15.09 7.77
N MET A 327 -1.95 14.86 8.77
CA MET A 327 -1.53 15.86 9.75
C MET A 327 -0.02 15.88 9.83
N SER A 328 0.57 17.07 9.78
CA SER A 328 2.02 17.22 9.86
C SER A 328 2.40 18.44 10.66
N VAL A 329 3.56 18.36 11.33
CA VAL A 329 4.25 19.47 11.96
C VAL A 329 5.72 19.38 11.60
N GLY A 330 6.38 20.51 11.43
CA GLY A 330 7.76 20.51 11.01
C GLY A 330 8.49 21.80 11.28
N LEU A 331 9.80 21.73 11.06
CA LEU A 331 10.72 22.86 11.10
C LEU A 331 11.52 22.86 9.80
N ASN A 332 11.65 24.04 9.19
CA ASN A 332 12.56 24.28 8.08
C ASN A 332 13.61 25.29 8.52
N ALA A 333 14.87 25.02 8.24
CA ALA A 333 15.97 25.90 8.54
C ALA A 333 16.69 26.30 7.25
N GLU A 334 16.95 27.60 7.11
CA GLU A 334 17.78 28.18 6.06
C GLU A 334 19.02 28.74 6.73
N ILE A 335 20.20 28.26 6.33
CA ILE A 335 21.47 28.74 6.84
C ILE A 335 22.22 29.37 5.68
N ARG A 336 22.49 30.67 5.81
CA ARG A 336 22.94 31.50 4.68
C ARG A 336 21.93 31.35 3.53
N ASP A 337 22.33 31.49 2.30
CA ASP A 337 21.41 31.40 1.16
C ASP A 337 21.46 30.06 0.45
N ASN A 338 22.29 29.12 0.93
CA ASN A 338 22.64 27.94 0.18
C ASN A 338 22.44 26.60 0.91
N VAL A 339 22.13 26.62 2.21
CA VAL A 339 21.91 25.41 3.00
C VAL A 339 20.48 25.40 3.51
N ARG A 340 19.78 24.29 3.30
CA ARG A 340 18.41 24.06 3.74
C ARG A 340 18.31 22.75 4.50
N PHE A 341 17.60 22.78 5.62
CA PHE A 341 17.21 21.62 6.39
C PHE A 341 15.70 21.59 6.57
N GLY A 342 15.13 20.40 6.58
CA GLY A 342 13.75 20.20 6.96
C GLY A 342 13.62 18.99 7.89
N LEU A 343 12.72 19.11 8.86
CA LEU A 343 12.30 18.02 9.73
C LEU A 343 10.79 18.04 9.83
N GLU A 344 10.13 16.91 9.56
CA GLU A 344 8.68 16.81 9.58
C GLU A 344 8.24 15.54 10.29
N PHE A 345 7.21 15.66 11.11
CA PHE A 345 6.47 14.55 11.69
C PHE A 345 5.09 14.49 11.04
N GLU A 346 4.69 13.30 10.64
CA GLU A 346 3.42 13.06 9.95
C GLU A 346 2.65 11.92 10.60
N LYS A 347 1.33 12.08 10.60
CA LYS A 347 0.36 11.06 10.97
C LYS A 347 -0.85 11.17 10.05
N SER A 348 -1.50 10.04 9.74
CA SER A 348 -2.80 10.05 9.08
C SER A 348 -3.87 9.38 9.94
N ALA A 349 -5.13 9.67 9.65
CA ALA A 349 -6.28 9.15 10.37
C ALA A 349 -7.47 8.96 9.42
N PHE A 350 -8.45 8.17 9.87
CA PHE A 350 -9.73 7.92 9.22
C PHE A 350 -9.66 7.16 7.89
N GLY A 351 -8.50 6.63 7.52
CA GLY A 351 -8.37 5.74 6.40
C GLY A 351 -8.52 4.27 6.80
N LYS A 352 -8.69 3.41 5.82
CA LYS A 352 -8.55 1.95 6.01
C LYS A 352 -7.10 1.58 6.32
N TYR A 353 -6.17 2.24 5.66
CA TYR A 353 -4.75 2.25 6.00
C TYR A 353 -4.37 3.64 6.46
N ASN A 354 -3.63 3.72 7.59
CA ASN A 354 -3.13 4.97 8.13
C ASN A 354 -1.64 4.88 8.44
N VAL A 355 -0.96 6.00 8.26
CA VAL A 355 0.38 6.22 8.80
C VAL A 355 0.24 6.52 10.29
N ASP A 356 0.79 5.65 11.12
CA ASP A 356 0.75 5.83 12.58
C ASP A 356 1.73 6.91 13.02
N ASN A 357 2.96 6.84 12.50
CA ASN A 357 4.01 7.82 12.72
C ASN A 357 4.97 7.79 11.54
N ALA A 358 5.37 8.95 11.07
CA ALA A 358 6.46 9.09 10.12
C ALA A 358 7.31 10.30 10.46
N VAL A 359 8.62 10.15 10.29
CA VAL A 359 9.61 11.24 10.43
C VAL A 359 10.29 11.38 9.09
N ASN A 360 10.33 12.61 8.58
CA ASN A 360 11.01 12.96 7.35
C ASN A 360 12.03 14.05 7.64
N ALA A 361 13.27 13.82 7.22
CA ALA A 361 14.33 14.81 7.27
C ALA A 361 14.89 15.04 5.88
N ASN A 362 15.11 16.27 5.48
CA ASN A 362 15.72 16.64 4.23
C ASN A 362 16.85 17.64 4.41
N PHE A 363 17.79 17.60 3.48
CA PHE A 363 18.95 18.50 3.43
C PHE A 363 19.21 18.87 1.98
N ARG A 364 19.50 20.16 1.76
CA ARG A 364 19.88 20.66 0.44
C ARG A 364 21.09 21.60 0.54
N TYR A 365 22.01 21.42 -0.36
CA TYR A 365 23.12 22.33 -0.60
C TYR A 365 23.07 22.87 -2.02
N SER A 366 23.05 24.18 -2.17
CA SER A 366 23.04 24.88 -3.46
C SER A 366 24.39 25.55 -3.71
N PHE A 367 24.91 25.42 -4.90
CA PHE A 367 26.26 25.90 -5.26
C PHE A 367 26.33 26.54 -6.66
#